data_75037cfeb33d387a465ea8fa5c87c886
#
_entry.id   75037cfeb33d387a465ea8fa5c87c886
#
_cell.length_a   1.000
_cell.length_b   1.000
_cell.length_c   1.000
_cell.angle_alpha   90.00
_cell.angle_beta   90.00
_cell.angle_gamma   90.00
#
_symmetry.space_group_name_H-M   'P 1'
#
loop_
_entity.id
_entity.type
_entity.pdbx_description
1 polymer ?
#
loop_
_entity_poly.entity_id
_entity_poly.type
_entity_poly.pdbx_seq_one_letter_code
_entity_poly.pdbx_strand_id
1 'polypeptide(L)'
;MMKKVLKTCIKVIGFALMASLIMLFVCDRIVIRNAQGKTFSGIDSIKYNKVGLLLGTIPRTRIGNRPNSFFTYRIQAAVELYKAKKIDVILVSGAENGPNGFNEPECMKDSLIACGVPEEVIILDGKGYRTILSVINANRVFGLGSFTIISQQFHNERALYQAEHLGLNLNGVQAYNAQKPISRNIWIDVREYLARGRMFLDLLLYEVNSN
;
A
#
# COMPACT_ATOMS: atom_id res chain seq x y z
N MET A 1 -19.26 -0.19 47.79
CA MET A 1 -17.94 -0.52 47.23
C MET A 1 -17.98 -0.76 45.72
N MET A 2 -18.84 -1.66 45.23
CA MET A 2 -19.02 -2.05 43.83
C MET A 2 -19.26 -0.86 42.84
N LYS A 3 -20.16 0.09 43.18
CA LYS A 3 -20.43 1.29 42.34
C LYS A 3 -19.23 2.23 42.17
N LYS A 4 -18.32 2.35 43.16
CA LYS A 4 -17.09 3.14 43.06
C LYS A 4 -16.07 2.48 42.10
N VAL A 5 -15.90 1.15 42.25
CA VAL A 5 -15.03 0.35 41.38
C VAL A 5 -15.49 0.45 39.92
N LEU A 6 -16.80 0.26 39.67
CA LEU A 6 -17.37 0.37 38.32
C LEU A 6 -17.14 1.76 37.70
N LYS A 7 -17.35 2.84 38.45
CA LYS A 7 -17.08 4.21 37.96
C LYS A 7 -15.59 4.42 37.63
N THR A 8 -14.68 3.87 38.43
CA THR A 8 -13.25 3.96 38.17
C THR A 8 -12.85 3.17 36.92
N CYS A 9 -13.38 1.94 36.74
CA CYS A 9 -13.16 1.14 35.54
C CYS A 9 -13.63 1.86 34.27
N ILE A 10 -14.84 2.48 34.31
CA ILE A 10 -15.37 3.25 33.17
C ILE A 10 -14.44 4.42 32.82
N LYS A 11 -13.92 5.16 33.81
CA LYS A 11 -12.99 6.27 33.57
C LYS A 11 -11.66 5.79 32.95
N VAL A 12 -11.11 4.68 33.47
CA VAL A 12 -9.87 4.10 32.94
C VAL A 12 -10.07 3.62 31.49
N ILE A 13 -11.16 2.94 31.20
CA ILE A 13 -11.50 2.50 29.83
C ILE A 13 -11.69 3.72 28.91
N GLY A 14 -12.41 4.74 29.36
CA GLY A 14 -12.59 5.97 28.58
C GLY A 14 -11.28 6.68 28.28
N PHE A 15 -10.38 6.76 29.27
CA PHE A 15 -9.05 7.33 29.06
C PHE A 15 -8.21 6.50 28.09
N ALA A 16 -8.21 5.17 28.21
CA ALA A 16 -7.49 4.28 27.32
C ALA A 16 -7.98 4.37 25.88
N LEU A 17 -9.30 4.45 25.68
CA LEU A 17 -9.91 4.66 24.37
C LEU A 17 -9.49 6.00 23.76
N MET A 18 -9.53 7.09 24.54
CA MET A 18 -9.11 8.40 24.06
C MET A 18 -7.62 8.42 23.70
N ALA A 19 -6.76 7.84 24.53
CA ALA A 19 -5.33 7.72 24.24
C ALA A 19 -5.07 6.93 22.95
N SER A 20 -5.80 5.83 22.72
CA SER A 20 -5.70 5.04 21.50
C SER A 20 -6.11 5.83 20.25
N LEU A 21 -7.19 6.62 20.33
CA LEU A 21 -7.63 7.47 19.22
C LEU A 21 -6.60 8.56 18.90
N ILE A 22 -6.03 9.20 19.92
CA ILE A 22 -4.96 10.19 19.74
C ILE A 22 -3.74 9.53 19.09
N MET A 23 -3.33 8.35 19.57
CA MET A 23 -2.23 7.60 19.00
C MET A 23 -2.45 7.31 17.50
N LEU A 24 -3.62 6.79 17.12
CA LEU A 24 -3.96 6.52 15.71
C LEU A 24 -3.93 7.80 14.88
N PHE A 25 -4.43 8.90 15.41
CA PHE A 25 -4.38 10.20 14.73
C PHE A 25 -2.94 10.66 14.51
N VAL A 26 -2.08 10.55 15.51
CA VAL A 26 -0.65 10.91 15.40
C VAL A 26 0.04 10.03 14.37
N CYS A 27 -0.16 8.70 14.40
CA CYS A 27 0.38 7.77 13.40
C CYS A 27 -0.03 8.19 11.98
N ASP A 28 -1.31 8.52 11.79
CA ASP A 28 -1.83 8.98 10.50
C ASP A 28 -1.13 10.26 10.02
N ARG A 29 -0.98 11.27 10.90
CA ARG A 29 -0.32 12.52 10.55
C ARG A 29 1.16 12.35 10.22
N ILE A 30 1.87 11.47 10.92
CA ILE A 30 3.27 11.14 10.64
C ILE A 30 3.41 10.57 9.23
N VAL A 31 2.58 9.58 8.86
CA VAL A 31 2.62 8.93 7.54
C VAL A 31 2.32 9.92 6.42
N ILE A 32 1.28 10.76 6.58
CA ILE A 32 0.93 11.78 5.58
C ILE A 32 2.06 12.79 5.40
N ARG A 33 2.65 13.29 6.49
CA ARG A 33 3.76 14.25 6.43
C ARG A 33 5.00 13.65 5.75
N ASN A 34 5.32 12.41 6.06
CA ASN A 34 6.44 11.71 5.44
C ASN A 34 6.28 11.59 3.91
N ALA A 35 5.06 11.39 3.42
CA ALA A 35 4.77 11.22 2.01
C ALA A 35 4.71 12.54 1.20
N GLN A 36 4.76 13.70 1.86
CA GLN A 36 4.71 15.00 1.18
C GLN A 36 5.89 15.18 0.23
N GLY A 37 5.60 15.61 -0.99
CA GLY A 37 6.60 15.79 -2.06
C GLY A 37 7.12 14.49 -2.68
N LYS A 38 6.60 13.32 -2.27
CA LYS A 38 6.98 12.00 -2.78
C LYS A 38 5.83 11.24 -3.45
N THR A 39 4.60 11.75 -3.36
CA THR A 39 3.41 11.22 -4.03
C THR A 39 2.95 12.15 -5.12
N PHE A 40 2.65 11.62 -6.29
CA PHE A 40 2.28 12.36 -7.49
C PHE A 40 0.99 11.80 -8.09
N SER A 41 0.14 12.68 -8.62
CA SER A 41 -1.10 12.30 -9.32
C SER A 41 -1.09 12.75 -10.79
N GLY A 42 -0.09 13.52 -11.19
CA GLY A 42 0.11 13.96 -12.57
C GLY A 42 1.34 13.32 -13.18
N ILE A 43 1.21 12.86 -14.42
CA ILE A 43 2.28 12.17 -15.16
C ILE A 43 3.52 13.05 -15.37
N ASP A 44 3.33 14.36 -15.53
CA ASP A 44 4.43 15.30 -15.76
C ASP A 44 5.24 15.57 -14.50
N SER A 45 4.62 15.41 -13.33
CA SER A 45 5.24 15.70 -12.03
C SER A 45 6.14 14.57 -11.54
N ILE A 46 5.91 13.33 -12.02
CA ILE A 46 6.66 12.17 -11.57
C ILE A 46 7.96 11.99 -12.36
N LYS A 47 9.04 11.70 -11.63
CA LYS A 47 10.34 11.41 -12.25
C LYS A 47 10.36 10.00 -12.83
N TYR A 48 11.23 9.75 -13.79
CA TYR A 48 11.49 8.42 -14.30
C TYR A 48 12.11 7.50 -13.21
N ASN A 49 11.61 6.30 -13.14
CA ASN A 49 12.22 5.16 -12.45
C ASN A 49 12.12 3.93 -13.37
N LYS A 50 13.17 3.13 -13.45
CA LYS A 50 13.15 1.94 -14.32
C LYS A 50 12.00 0.99 -14.01
N VAL A 51 11.66 0.82 -12.72
CA VAL A 51 10.64 -0.15 -12.27
C VAL A 51 9.48 0.55 -11.57
N GLY A 52 8.27 0.20 -11.97
CA GLY A 52 7.03 0.48 -11.26
C GLY A 52 6.63 -0.70 -10.38
N LEU A 53 6.57 -0.51 -9.06
CA LEU A 53 6.06 -1.49 -8.10
C LEU A 53 4.54 -1.34 -7.98
N LEU A 54 3.80 -2.17 -8.71
CA LEU A 54 2.35 -2.19 -8.70
C LEU A 54 1.86 -3.07 -7.53
N LEU A 55 1.21 -2.43 -6.55
CA LEU A 55 0.71 -3.14 -5.37
C LEU A 55 -0.59 -3.90 -5.67
N GLY A 56 -0.63 -5.17 -5.28
CA GLY A 56 -1.72 -6.11 -5.53
C GLY A 56 -3.05 -5.72 -4.91
N THR A 57 -4.11 -6.14 -5.57
CA THR A 57 -5.49 -6.11 -5.08
C THR A 57 -6.36 -7.05 -5.92
N ILE A 58 -7.45 -7.55 -5.35
CA ILE A 58 -8.36 -8.49 -6.02
C ILE A 58 -9.19 -7.79 -7.11
N PRO A 59 -9.49 -8.47 -8.24
CA PRO A 59 -10.27 -7.90 -9.35
C PRO A 59 -11.75 -7.70 -9.01
N ARG A 60 -12.26 -8.44 -8.03
CA ARG A 60 -13.66 -8.39 -7.59
C ARG A 60 -13.77 -8.20 -6.08
N THR A 61 -14.80 -7.52 -5.63
CA THR A 61 -15.05 -7.29 -4.20
C THR A 61 -15.40 -8.60 -3.49
N ARG A 62 -14.98 -8.73 -2.21
CA ARG A 62 -15.28 -9.92 -1.38
C ARG A 62 -16.77 -10.13 -1.16
N ILE A 63 -17.54 -9.04 -1.06
CA ILE A 63 -18.99 -9.06 -0.86
C ILE A 63 -19.66 -8.67 -2.16
N GLY A 64 -20.58 -9.49 -2.64
CA GLY A 64 -21.36 -9.24 -3.85
C GLY A 64 -20.63 -9.45 -5.17
N ASN A 65 -19.38 -9.92 -5.15
CA ASN A 65 -18.59 -10.28 -6.34
C ASN A 65 -18.63 -9.24 -7.48
N ARG A 66 -18.66 -7.95 -7.13
CA ARG A 66 -18.72 -6.82 -8.09
C ARG A 66 -17.32 -6.47 -8.58
N PRO A 67 -17.17 -5.86 -9.78
CA PRO A 67 -15.88 -5.32 -10.21
C PRO A 67 -15.30 -4.37 -9.17
N ASN A 68 -14.00 -4.51 -8.92
CA ASN A 68 -13.28 -3.70 -7.94
C ASN A 68 -12.62 -2.50 -8.62
N SER A 69 -13.19 -1.31 -8.46
CA SER A 69 -12.66 -0.08 -9.06
C SER A 69 -11.23 0.24 -8.61
N PHE A 70 -10.81 -0.18 -7.41
CA PHE A 70 -9.42 -0.02 -6.97
C PHE A 70 -8.45 -0.81 -7.86
N PHE A 71 -8.85 -2.01 -8.27
CA PHE A 71 -8.10 -2.83 -9.22
C PHE A 71 -7.98 -2.12 -10.57
N THR A 72 -9.12 -1.72 -11.15
CA THR A 72 -9.15 -1.06 -12.46
C THR A 72 -8.28 0.19 -12.50
N TYR A 73 -8.39 1.05 -11.49
CA TYR A 73 -7.61 2.29 -11.45
C TYR A 73 -6.11 2.06 -11.23
N ARG A 74 -5.71 1.00 -10.53
CA ARG A 74 -4.27 0.64 -10.44
C ARG A 74 -3.71 0.16 -11.77
N ILE A 75 -4.46 -0.66 -12.49
CA ILE A 75 -4.06 -1.08 -13.85
C ILE A 75 -3.92 0.14 -14.75
N GLN A 76 -4.90 1.03 -14.77
CA GLN A 76 -4.85 2.27 -15.57
C GLN A 76 -3.63 3.13 -15.24
N ALA A 77 -3.33 3.32 -13.95
CA ALA A 77 -2.17 4.09 -13.50
C ALA A 77 -0.84 3.47 -13.94
N ALA A 78 -0.72 2.14 -13.88
CA ALA A 78 0.49 1.44 -14.33
C ALA A 78 0.66 1.55 -15.87
N VAL A 79 -0.42 1.37 -16.61
CA VAL A 79 -0.45 1.53 -18.08
C VAL A 79 -0.09 2.96 -18.50
N GLU A 80 -0.62 3.96 -17.80
CA GLU A 80 -0.32 5.37 -18.04
C GLU A 80 1.17 5.67 -17.86
N LEU A 81 1.77 5.23 -16.75
CA LEU A 81 3.20 5.39 -16.49
C LEU A 81 4.08 4.69 -17.54
N TYR A 82 3.70 3.47 -17.93
CA TYR A 82 4.42 2.71 -18.94
C TYR A 82 4.36 3.41 -20.32
N LYS A 83 3.18 3.80 -20.77
CA LYS A 83 2.99 4.50 -22.05
C LYS A 83 3.70 5.86 -22.08
N ALA A 84 3.74 6.56 -20.95
CA ALA A 84 4.46 7.82 -20.81
C ALA A 84 5.99 7.65 -20.64
N LYS A 85 6.51 6.42 -20.69
CA LYS A 85 7.94 6.10 -20.50
C LYS A 85 8.49 6.62 -19.17
N LYS A 86 7.67 6.61 -18.13
CA LYS A 86 8.07 6.92 -16.76
C LYS A 86 8.58 5.69 -16.02
N ILE A 87 8.21 4.50 -16.53
CA ILE A 87 8.71 3.19 -16.11
C ILE A 87 8.92 2.32 -17.34
N ASP A 88 9.89 1.39 -17.28
CA ASP A 88 10.15 0.40 -18.35
C ASP A 88 9.62 -0.98 -17.98
N VAL A 89 9.59 -1.31 -16.70
CA VAL A 89 9.21 -2.63 -16.16
C VAL A 89 8.16 -2.45 -15.08
N ILE A 90 7.20 -3.37 -15.00
CA ILE A 90 6.17 -3.41 -13.97
C ILE A 90 6.39 -4.64 -13.10
N LEU A 91 6.78 -4.43 -11.83
CA LEU A 91 6.81 -5.47 -10.80
C LEU A 91 5.45 -5.50 -10.10
N VAL A 92 4.66 -6.53 -10.37
CA VAL A 92 3.34 -6.73 -9.76
C VAL A 92 3.51 -7.53 -8.47
N SER A 93 3.30 -6.91 -7.32
CA SER A 93 3.47 -7.55 -6.01
C SER A 93 2.14 -7.69 -5.28
N GLY A 94 1.73 -8.92 -5.04
CA GLY A 94 0.46 -9.24 -4.39
C GLY A 94 0.46 -10.67 -3.83
N ALA A 95 -0.70 -11.14 -3.36
CA ALA A 95 -0.88 -12.48 -2.83
C ALA A 95 -1.22 -13.47 -3.96
N GLU A 96 -0.39 -14.51 -4.15
CA GLU A 96 -0.71 -15.61 -5.08
C GLU A 96 -1.90 -16.45 -4.60
N ASN A 97 -2.09 -16.58 -3.29
CA ASN A 97 -3.23 -17.21 -2.64
C ASN A 97 -4.04 -16.14 -1.88
N GLY A 98 -4.54 -15.19 -2.62
CA GLY A 98 -5.30 -14.07 -2.08
C GLY A 98 -6.72 -14.43 -1.64
N PRO A 99 -7.45 -13.47 -1.08
CA PRO A 99 -8.84 -13.66 -0.69
C PRO A 99 -9.71 -14.13 -1.88
N ASN A 100 -10.66 -15.01 -1.60
CA ASN A 100 -11.55 -15.63 -2.59
C ASN A 100 -10.82 -16.48 -3.65
N GLY A 101 -9.61 -16.96 -3.35
CA GLY A 101 -8.84 -17.82 -4.27
C GLY A 101 -8.21 -17.07 -5.46
N PHE A 102 -8.20 -15.73 -5.46
CA PHE A 102 -7.55 -14.98 -6.52
C PHE A 102 -6.02 -15.00 -6.35
N ASN A 103 -5.32 -15.29 -7.45
CA ASN A 103 -3.91 -14.95 -7.62
C ASN A 103 -3.85 -13.47 -8.08
N GLU A 104 -3.58 -12.54 -7.14
CA GLU A 104 -3.61 -11.11 -7.44
C GLU A 104 -2.60 -10.71 -8.53
N PRO A 105 -1.31 -11.14 -8.49
CA PRO A 105 -0.34 -10.84 -9.55
C PRO A 105 -0.77 -11.31 -10.93
N GLU A 106 -1.27 -12.55 -11.06
CA GLU A 106 -1.70 -13.08 -12.36
C GLU A 106 -2.91 -12.31 -12.91
N CYS A 107 -3.93 -12.04 -12.08
CA CYS A 107 -5.09 -11.25 -12.50
C CYS A 107 -4.68 -9.85 -12.99
N MET A 108 -3.68 -9.24 -12.33
CA MET A 108 -3.18 -7.92 -12.71
C MET A 108 -2.34 -8.00 -13.99
N LYS A 109 -1.50 -9.02 -14.16
CA LYS A 109 -0.73 -9.29 -15.38
C LYS A 109 -1.66 -9.41 -16.58
N ASP A 110 -2.67 -10.28 -16.50
CA ASP A 110 -3.64 -10.47 -17.59
C ASP A 110 -4.31 -9.15 -18.00
N SER A 111 -4.66 -8.33 -17.00
CA SER A 111 -5.28 -7.02 -17.24
C SER A 111 -4.31 -6.00 -17.86
N LEU A 112 -3.03 -6.03 -17.49
CA LEU A 112 -1.99 -5.18 -18.09
C LEU A 112 -1.76 -5.56 -19.55
N ILE A 113 -1.66 -6.86 -19.85
CA ILE A 113 -1.53 -7.38 -21.23
C ILE A 113 -2.73 -6.98 -22.07
N ALA A 114 -3.95 -7.14 -21.55
CA ALA A 114 -5.17 -6.72 -22.22
C ALA A 114 -5.22 -5.19 -22.51
N CYS A 115 -4.48 -4.37 -21.74
CA CYS A 115 -4.31 -2.94 -21.98
C CYS A 115 -3.10 -2.58 -22.87
N GLY A 116 -2.42 -3.59 -23.46
CA GLY A 116 -1.34 -3.43 -24.42
C GLY A 116 0.05 -3.26 -23.79
N VAL A 117 0.26 -3.70 -22.54
CA VAL A 117 1.58 -3.81 -21.94
C VAL A 117 2.18 -5.16 -22.36
N PRO A 118 3.40 -5.20 -22.93
CA PRO A 118 4.05 -6.45 -23.31
C PRO A 118 4.32 -7.35 -22.10
N GLU A 119 4.15 -8.67 -22.27
CA GLU A 119 4.31 -9.62 -21.16
C GLU A 119 5.75 -9.64 -20.62
N GLU A 120 6.73 -9.48 -21.48
CA GLU A 120 8.17 -9.50 -21.17
C GLU A 120 8.63 -8.38 -20.22
N VAL A 121 7.84 -7.32 -20.08
CA VAL A 121 8.15 -6.21 -19.13
C VAL A 121 7.39 -6.34 -17.81
N ILE A 122 6.64 -7.43 -17.60
CA ILE A 122 5.86 -7.68 -16.38
C ILE A 122 6.54 -8.76 -15.56
N ILE A 123 6.90 -8.44 -14.32
CA ILE A 123 7.50 -9.36 -13.36
C ILE A 123 6.49 -9.58 -12.23
N LEU A 124 6.38 -10.82 -11.73
CA LEU A 124 5.43 -11.17 -10.68
C LEU A 124 6.14 -11.46 -9.36
N ASP A 125 5.63 -10.87 -8.28
CA ASP A 125 5.91 -11.23 -6.89
C ASP A 125 4.64 -11.75 -6.23
N GLY A 126 4.50 -13.07 -6.14
CA GLY A 126 3.37 -13.75 -5.51
C GLY A 126 3.42 -13.76 -3.97
N LYS A 127 4.48 -13.25 -3.36
CA LYS A 127 4.68 -13.22 -1.90
C LYS A 127 4.42 -11.86 -1.27
N GLY A 128 3.84 -10.93 -2.01
CA GLY A 128 3.44 -9.59 -1.55
C GLY A 128 2.14 -9.59 -0.73
N TYR A 129 1.96 -10.54 0.21
CA TYR A 129 0.76 -10.65 1.07
C TYR A 129 0.45 -9.41 1.91
N ARG A 130 1.43 -8.57 2.13
CA ARG A 130 1.36 -7.33 2.93
C ARG A 130 2.26 -6.27 2.29
N THR A 131 1.88 -5.00 2.42
CA THR A 131 2.66 -3.87 1.87
C THR A 131 4.13 -3.91 2.26
N ILE A 132 4.42 -4.22 3.53
CA ILE A 132 5.80 -4.35 4.02
C ILE A 132 6.60 -5.41 3.26
N LEU A 133 5.97 -6.55 2.94
CA LEU A 133 6.61 -7.62 2.19
C LEU A 133 6.85 -7.22 0.72
N SER A 134 5.90 -6.50 0.10
CA SER A 134 6.09 -5.98 -1.26
C SER A 134 7.32 -5.07 -1.35
N VAL A 135 7.52 -4.19 -0.36
CA VAL A 135 8.68 -3.29 -0.31
C VAL A 135 9.98 -4.06 -0.03
N ILE A 136 9.97 -5.01 0.91
CA ILE A 136 11.13 -5.86 1.22
C ILE A 136 11.52 -6.70 0.00
N ASN A 137 10.54 -7.34 -0.66
CA ASN A 137 10.80 -8.17 -1.82
C ASN A 137 11.36 -7.35 -2.99
N ALA A 138 10.80 -6.16 -3.26
CA ALA A 138 11.33 -5.26 -4.27
C ALA A 138 12.83 -4.99 -4.08
N ASN A 139 13.28 -4.76 -2.85
CA ASN A 139 14.70 -4.53 -2.56
C ASN A 139 15.50 -5.83 -2.46
N ARG A 140 15.10 -6.78 -1.59
CA ARG A 140 15.93 -7.95 -1.25
C ARG A 140 15.87 -9.08 -2.27
N VAL A 141 14.71 -9.29 -2.91
CA VAL A 141 14.52 -10.38 -3.88
C VAL A 141 14.82 -9.90 -5.29
N PHE A 142 14.32 -8.71 -5.65
CA PHE A 142 14.48 -8.17 -7.00
C PHE A 142 15.64 -7.16 -7.13
N GLY A 143 16.37 -6.88 -6.06
CA GLY A 143 17.59 -6.06 -6.08
C GLY A 143 17.35 -4.58 -6.39
N LEU A 144 16.15 -4.07 -6.19
CA LEU A 144 15.79 -2.71 -6.57
C LEU A 144 16.29 -1.70 -5.53
N GLY A 145 17.11 -0.75 -5.94
CA GLY A 145 17.53 0.40 -5.13
C GLY A 145 16.60 1.61 -5.26
N SER A 146 15.80 1.66 -6.35
CA SER A 146 14.80 2.72 -6.60
C SER A 146 13.63 2.15 -7.38
N PHE A 147 12.43 2.67 -7.13
CA PHE A 147 11.20 2.27 -7.85
C PHE A 147 10.07 3.28 -7.63
N THR A 148 9.08 3.24 -8.50
CA THR A 148 7.84 4.01 -8.36
C THR A 148 6.74 3.10 -7.84
N ILE A 149 6.23 3.36 -6.64
CA ILE A 149 5.08 2.64 -6.07
C ILE A 149 3.80 3.08 -6.79
N ILE A 150 2.98 2.12 -7.20
CA ILE A 150 1.74 2.40 -7.93
C ILE A 150 0.56 1.82 -7.15
N SER A 151 -0.24 2.69 -6.56
CA SER A 151 -1.45 2.34 -5.81
C SER A 151 -2.30 3.58 -5.54
N GLN A 152 -3.38 3.45 -4.74
CA GLN A 152 -4.10 4.62 -4.25
C GLN A 152 -3.27 5.40 -3.22
N GLN A 153 -3.50 6.71 -3.14
CA GLN A 153 -2.72 7.63 -2.30
C GLN A 153 -2.50 7.12 -0.87
N PHE A 154 -3.57 6.72 -0.17
CA PHE A 154 -3.48 6.24 1.21
C PHE A 154 -2.57 5.01 1.38
N HIS A 155 -2.53 4.14 0.35
CA HIS A 155 -1.67 2.95 0.32
C HIS A 155 -0.23 3.32 -0.04
N ASN A 156 -0.05 4.25 -0.98
CA ASN A 156 1.24 4.80 -1.37
C ASN A 156 1.95 5.49 -0.20
N GLU A 157 1.24 6.32 0.57
CA GLU A 157 1.76 6.98 1.76
C GLU A 157 2.31 5.99 2.77
N ARG A 158 1.57 4.88 3.03
CA ARG A 158 2.00 3.82 3.93
C ARG A 158 3.22 3.05 3.39
N ALA A 159 3.23 2.73 2.09
CA ALA A 159 4.33 2.01 1.45
C ALA A 159 5.62 2.84 1.42
N LEU A 160 5.52 4.14 1.17
CA LEU A 160 6.65 5.08 1.25
C LEU A 160 7.25 5.14 2.66
N TYR A 161 6.39 5.26 3.67
CA TYR A 161 6.85 5.26 5.05
C TYR A 161 7.61 3.98 5.39
N GLN A 162 7.09 2.82 4.97
CA GLN A 162 7.78 1.53 5.16
C GLN A 162 9.10 1.47 4.40
N ALA A 163 9.14 1.92 3.14
CA ALA A 163 10.36 1.93 2.35
C ALA A 163 11.51 2.70 3.02
N GLU A 164 11.19 3.80 3.69
CA GLU A 164 12.19 4.66 4.35
C GLU A 164 12.61 4.18 5.74
N HIS A 165 11.76 3.40 6.43
CA HIS A 165 12.01 3.00 7.83
C HIS A 165 12.32 1.51 8.00
N LEU A 166 12.55 0.76 6.92
CA LEU A 166 12.95 -0.65 6.96
C LEU A 166 14.47 -0.88 6.97
N GLY A 167 15.28 0.18 7.00
CA GLY A 167 16.73 0.06 6.91
C GLY A 167 17.22 -0.55 5.59
N LEU A 168 16.40 -0.49 4.53
CA LEU A 168 16.74 -0.98 3.20
C LEU A 168 17.59 0.05 2.44
N ASN A 169 18.50 -0.43 1.60
CA ASN A 169 19.29 0.46 0.75
C ASN A 169 18.45 0.95 -0.45
N LEU A 170 17.63 1.96 -0.20
CA LEU A 170 16.70 2.54 -1.16
C LEU A 170 16.99 4.02 -1.39
N ASN A 171 17.12 4.41 -2.65
CA ASN A 171 17.30 5.79 -3.08
C ASN A 171 16.32 6.14 -4.20
N GLY A 172 15.55 7.23 -4.03
CA GLY A 172 14.64 7.70 -5.08
C GLY A 172 13.34 6.91 -5.19
N VAL A 173 12.83 6.37 -4.07
CA VAL A 173 11.48 5.80 -4.03
C VAL A 173 10.46 6.94 -4.03
N GLN A 174 9.52 6.85 -4.95
CA GLN A 174 8.41 7.78 -5.11
C GLN A 174 7.12 7.00 -5.35
N ALA A 175 5.97 7.66 -5.39
CA ALA A 175 4.72 6.97 -5.62
C ALA A 175 3.81 7.73 -6.61
N TYR A 176 3.12 6.97 -7.45
CA TYR A 176 2.09 7.47 -8.36
C TYR A 176 0.70 7.06 -7.88
N ASN A 177 -0.17 8.04 -7.73
CA ASN A 177 -1.49 7.85 -7.16
C ASN A 177 -2.50 7.44 -8.23
N ALA A 178 -2.90 6.18 -8.20
CA ALA A 178 -4.08 5.72 -8.92
C ALA A 178 -5.34 6.43 -8.39
N GLN A 179 -6.32 6.64 -9.26
CA GLN A 179 -7.58 7.26 -8.88
C GLN A 179 -8.24 6.56 -7.70
N LYS A 180 -8.92 7.33 -6.85
CA LYS A 180 -9.77 6.80 -5.78
C LYS A 180 -11.20 6.70 -6.29
N PRO A 181 -11.89 5.57 -6.09
CA PRO A 181 -13.33 5.48 -6.38
C PRO A 181 -14.12 6.56 -5.65
N ILE A 182 -15.11 7.15 -6.32
CA ILE A 182 -15.95 8.25 -5.77
C ILE A 182 -16.83 7.77 -4.59
N SER A 183 -16.98 6.46 -4.41
CA SER A 183 -17.75 5.88 -3.32
C SER A 183 -17.20 6.31 -1.95
N ARG A 184 -18.02 7.06 -1.19
CA ARG A 184 -17.77 7.38 0.21
C ARG A 184 -18.01 6.14 1.07
N ASN A 185 -17.02 5.27 1.17
CA ASN A 185 -17.08 4.15 2.10
C ASN A 185 -16.19 4.47 3.32
N ILE A 186 -16.82 4.98 4.39
CA ILE A 186 -16.16 5.33 5.64
C ILE A 186 -15.34 4.16 6.23
N TRP A 187 -15.74 2.91 5.96
CA TRP A 187 -15.02 1.73 6.43
C TRP A 187 -13.63 1.59 5.81
N ILE A 188 -13.43 2.14 4.59
CA ILE A 188 -12.10 2.18 3.97
C ILE A 188 -11.20 3.11 4.76
N ASP A 189 -11.70 4.29 5.11
CA ASP A 189 -10.93 5.28 5.86
C ASP A 189 -10.61 4.76 7.28
N VAL A 190 -11.59 4.18 7.99
CA VAL A 190 -11.37 3.54 9.30
C VAL A 190 -10.32 2.41 9.20
N ARG A 191 -10.44 1.54 8.18
CA ARG A 191 -9.48 0.46 7.96
C ARG A 191 -8.07 1.01 7.74
N GLU A 192 -7.91 2.11 7.02
CA GLU A 192 -6.60 2.71 6.76
C GLU A 192 -5.99 3.35 8.02
N TYR A 193 -6.79 4.00 8.87
CA TYR A 193 -6.31 4.44 10.19
C TYR A 193 -5.74 3.28 11.02
N LEU A 194 -6.48 2.17 11.09
CA LEU A 194 -6.03 0.97 11.80
C LEU A 194 -4.80 0.34 11.14
N ALA A 195 -4.75 0.30 9.80
CA ALA A 195 -3.62 -0.23 9.06
C ALA A 195 -2.34 0.59 9.26
N ARG A 196 -2.45 1.91 9.38
CA ARG A 196 -1.32 2.80 9.73
C ARG A 196 -0.82 2.55 11.14
N GLY A 197 -1.72 2.43 12.12
CA GLY A 197 -1.34 2.05 13.49
C GLY A 197 -0.62 0.70 13.55
N ARG A 198 -1.17 -0.32 12.87
CA ARG A 198 -0.55 -1.64 12.77
C ARG A 198 0.83 -1.61 12.09
N MET A 199 1.00 -0.77 11.08
CA MET A 199 2.29 -0.62 10.38
C MET A 199 3.43 -0.26 11.33
N PHE A 200 3.21 0.62 12.31
CA PHE A 200 4.23 0.96 13.31
C PHE A 200 4.62 -0.25 14.16
N LEU A 201 3.65 -1.08 14.55
CA LEU A 201 3.94 -2.35 15.24
C LEU A 201 4.74 -3.31 14.35
N ASP A 202 4.40 -3.40 13.07
CA ASP A 202 5.12 -4.26 12.13
C ASP A 202 6.57 -3.82 11.93
N LEU A 203 6.83 -2.51 11.87
CA LEU A 203 8.18 -1.97 11.77
C LEU A 203 9.00 -2.25 13.03
N LEU A 204 8.44 -2.03 14.22
CA LEU A 204 9.10 -2.37 15.48
C LEU A 204 9.46 -3.86 15.57
N LEU A 205 8.52 -4.75 15.20
CA LEU A 205 8.76 -6.20 15.18
C LEU A 205 9.79 -6.61 14.13
N TYR A 206 9.88 -5.89 13.02
CA TYR A 206 10.87 -6.14 11.99
C TYR A 206 12.28 -5.76 12.48
N GLU A 207 12.43 -4.59 13.10
CA GLU A 207 13.71 -4.13 13.67
C GLU A 207 14.23 -5.10 14.74
N VAL A 208 13.36 -5.59 15.64
CA VAL A 208 13.71 -6.56 16.69
C VAL A 208 14.20 -7.88 16.11
N ASN A 209 13.66 -8.35 14.97
CA ASN A 209 14.02 -9.63 14.37
C ASN A 209 15.17 -9.52 13.34
N SER A 210 15.61 -8.31 12.98
CA SER A 210 16.69 -8.08 12.01
C SER A 210 18.04 -7.74 12.65
N ASN A 211 18.06 -7.54 13.99
CA ASN A 211 19.25 -7.39 14.83
C ASN A 211 19.58 -8.71 15.52
#